data_2621d170f8b0130c1586649a3616cab9
#
_entry.id   2621d170f8b0130c1586649a3616cab9
#
_cell.length_a   1.000
_cell.length_b   1.000
_cell.length_c   1.000
_cell.angle_alpha   90.00
_cell.angle_beta   90.00
_cell.angle_gamma   90.00
#
_symmetry.space_group_name_H-M   'P 1'
#
loop_
_entity.id
_entity.type
_entity.pdbx_description
1 polymer ?
#
loop_
_entity_poly.entity_id
_entity_poly.type
_entity_poly.pdbx_seq_one_letter_code
_entity_poly.pdbx_strand_id
1 'polypeptide(L)'
;ATNVLLMDDDVVVLPESIKRTYRLLTLVNDAYKDALISGAMLYLEEMSIQHEDIGTITKECFFRSLKGRLNQNEIACNLRNESEEYGSPYHYAGWWYCCIPTEVIKEKGLPMPFFIRIDDAEYGIRSQRQIMTMNGIGIWHMGFFNKYNMAFDGYQQARNLLIGQAIGS
;
A
#
# COMPACT_ATOMS: atom_id res chain seq x y z
N ALA A 1 18.19 7.87 -9.04
CA ALA A 1 16.81 7.42 -9.17
C ALA A 1 15.87 8.51 -8.68
N THR A 2 14.71 8.65 -9.29
CA THR A 2 13.69 9.63 -8.89
C THR A 2 12.62 9.00 -8.00
N ASN A 3 12.47 7.68 -8.08
CA ASN A 3 11.51 6.91 -7.31
C ASN A 3 12.12 5.58 -6.87
N VAL A 4 11.62 5.04 -5.77
CA VAL A 4 11.93 3.71 -5.25
C VAL A 4 10.65 2.89 -5.29
N LEU A 5 10.70 1.69 -5.84
CA LEU A 5 9.63 0.72 -5.79
C LEU A 5 9.96 -0.31 -4.70
N LEU A 6 9.16 -0.31 -3.64
CA LEU A 6 9.18 -1.35 -2.61
C LEU A 6 8.21 -2.46 -3.03
N MET A 7 8.62 -3.69 -2.82
CA MET A 7 7.84 -4.86 -3.18
C MET A 7 8.30 -6.05 -2.32
N ASP A 8 7.33 -6.85 -1.85
CA ASP A 8 7.65 -8.10 -1.15
C ASP A 8 8.38 -9.09 -2.07
N ASP A 9 9.16 -9.98 -1.49
CA ASP A 9 9.98 -10.95 -2.24
C ASP A 9 9.21 -12.23 -2.63
N ASP A 10 8.02 -12.43 -2.08
CA ASP A 10 7.15 -13.59 -2.33
C ASP A 10 5.88 -13.25 -3.15
N VAL A 11 5.94 -12.23 -3.98
CA VAL A 11 4.84 -11.82 -4.86
C VAL A 11 5.01 -12.32 -6.29
N VAL A 12 3.89 -12.47 -6.98
CA VAL A 12 3.87 -12.63 -8.44
C VAL A 12 3.50 -11.30 -9.07
N VAL A 13 4.41 -10.72 -9.83
CA VAL A 13 4.23 -9.45 -10.51
C VAL A 13 4.32 -9.62 -12.03
N LEU A 14 3.40 -9.00 -12.75
CA LEU A 14 3.50 -8.90 -14.20
C LEU A 14 4.42 -7.74 -14.58
N PRO A 15 5.32 -7.91 -15.57
CA PRO A 15 6.15 -6.82 -16.08
C PRO A 15 5.34 -5.59 -16.52
N GLU A 16 4.09 -5.78 -16.94
CA GLU A 16 3.19 -4.71 -17.33
C GLU A 16 2.80 -3.79 -16.16
N SER A 17 2.71 -4.31 -14.93
CA SER A 17 2.49 -3.47 -13.73
C SER A 17 3.61 -2.44 -13.57
N ILE A 18 4.87 -2.86 -13.73
CA ILE A 18 6.03 -1.98 -13.64
C ILE A 18 6.03 -0.95 -14.77
N LYS A 19 5.72 -1.37 -16.00
CA LYS A 19 5.63 -0.45 -17.16
C LYS A 19 4.51 0.59 -16.97
N ARG A 20 3.36 0.18 -16.43
CA ARG A 20 2.24 1.09 -16.14
C ARG A 20 2.60 2.08 -15.05
N THR A 21 3.27 1.65 -13.98
CA THR A 21 3.80 2.53 -12.94
C THR A 21 4.73 3.58 -13.54
N TYR A 22 5.69 3.17 -14.39
CA TYR A 22 6.59 4.11 -15.05
C TYR A 22 5.82 5.11 -15.94
N ARG A 23 4.85 4.63 -16.73
CA ARG A 23 4.01 5.50 -17.57
C ARG A 23 3.19 6.48 -16.73
N LEU A 24 2.61 6.02 -15.62
CA LEU A 24 1.86 6.88 -14.72
C LEU A 24 2.75 7.99 -14.16
N LEU A 25 3.96 7.68 -13.70
CA LEU A 25 4.94 8.66 -13.24
C LEU A 25 5.34 9.69 -14.31
N THR A 26 5.31 9.32 -15.57
CA THR A 26 5.66 10.25 -16.67
C THR A 26 4.49 11.13 -17.12
N LEU A 27 3.25 10.70 -16.86
CA LEU A 27 2.02 11.36 -17.32
C LEU A 27 1.32 12.14 -16.21
N VAL A 28 1.65 11.89 -14.97
CA VAL A 28 1.03 12.55 -13.81
C VAL A 28 1.29 14.05 -13.86
N ASN A 29 0.26 14.81 -13.52
CA ASN A 29 0.40 16.28 -13.46
C ASN A 29 1.18 16.71 -12.20
N ASP A 30 1.60 17.98 -12.16
CA ASP A 30 2.46 18.50 -11.10
C ASP A 30 1.87 18.38 -9.67
N ALA A 31 0.55 18.39 -9.54
CA ALA A 31 -0.12 18.26 -8.25
C ALA A 31 0.07 16.88 -7.58
N TYR A 32 0.46 15.85 -8.34
CA TYR A 32 0.61 14.48 -7.87
C TYR A 32 2.05 13.94 -7.99
N LYS A 33 3.03 14.80 -8.29
CA LYS A 33 4.43 14.37 -8.50
C LYS A 33 5.07 13.73 -7.26
N ASP A 34 4.63 14.10 -6.08
CA ASP A 34 5.09 13.58 -4.80
C ASP A 34 4.10 12.60 -4.15
N ALA A 35 3.07 12.18 -4.90
CA ALA A 35 2.17 11.14 -4.46
C ALA A 35 2.85 9.75 -4.45
N LEU A 36 2.45 8.89 -3.52
CA LEU A 36 2.80 7.48 -3.54
C LEU A 36 1.94 6.76 -4.58
N ILE A 37 2.50 5.76 -5.26
CA ILE A 37 1.71 4.87 -6.10
C ILE A 37 1.57 3.54 -5.38
N SER A 38 0.32 3.13 -5.11
CA SER A 38 0.00 1.84 -4.50
C SER A 38 -0.51 0.87 -5.55
N GLY A 39 0.13 -0.29 -5.63
CA GLY A 39 -0.35 -1.41 -6.44
C GLY A 39 -1.33 -2.28 -5.67
N ALA A 40 -2.40 -2.71 -6.34
CA ALA A 40 -3.36 -3.60 -5.75
C ALA A 40 -2.74 -4.96 -5.42
N MET A 41 -3.03 -5.49 -4.24
CA MET A 41 -2.77 -6.88 -3.90
C MET A 41 -4.01 -7.71 -4.24
N LEU A 42 -3.83 -8.72 -5.06
CA LEU A 42 -4.84 -9.75 -5.34
C LEU A 42 -4.41 -11.06 -4.67
N TYR A 43 -5.38 -11.91 -4.34
CA TYR A 43 -5.07 -13.22 -3.78
C TYR A 43 -4.51 -14.16 -4.85
N LEU A 44 -3.43 -14.87 -4.52
CA LEU A 44 -2.88 -15.87 -5.41
C LEU A 44 -3.81 -17.10 -5.53
N GLU A 45 -4.56 -17.40 -4.47
CA GLU A 45 -5.54 -18.48 -4.40
C GLU A 45 -6.83 -18.16 -5.19
N GLU A 46 -7.18 -16.88 -5.29
CA GLU A 46 -8.36 -16.38 -5.99
C GLU A 46 -7.97 -15.17 -6.84
N MET A 47 -7.29 -15.39 -7.95
CA MET A 47 -6.55 -14.37 -8.72
C MET A 47 -7.38 -13.16 -9.21
N SER A 48 -8.71 -13.27 -9.20
CA SER A 48 -9.61 -12.17 -9.54
C SER A 48 -10.06 -11.33 -8.33
N ILE A 49 -9.77 -11.77 -7.12
CA ILE A 49 -10.20 -11.08 -5.89
C ILE A 49 -9.10 -10.18 -5.37
N GLN A 50 -9.39 -8.89 -5.35
CA GLN A 50 -8.50 -7.90 -4.74
C GLN A 50 -8.61 -7.97 -3.21
N HIS A 51 -7.49 -8.07 -2.54
CA HIS A 51 -7.39 -7.93 -1.08
C HIS A 51 -7.47 -6.47 -0.69
N GLU A 52 -6.57 -5.65 -1.23
CA GLU A 52 -6.42 -4.24 -0.87
C GLU A 52 -5.61 -3.51 -1.94
N ASP A 53 -5.83 -2.20 -2.08
CA ASP A 53 -4.93 -1.29 -2.79
C ASP A 53 -4.49 -0.12 -1.89
N ILE A 54 -5.37 0.36 -1.01
CA ILE A 54 -5.07 1.36 0.01
C ILE A 54 -5.64 0.87 1.34
N GLY A 55 -4.79 0.89 2.36
CA GLY A 55 -5.18 0.64 3.73
C GLY A 55 -5.41 1.93 4.52
N THR A 56 -6.13 1.79 5.62
CA THR A 56 -6.29 2.84 6.63
C THR A 56 -6.25 2.25 8.02
N ILE A 57 -5.82 3.05 9.00
CA ILE A 57 -5.90 2.70 10.42
C ILE A 57 -6.99 3.55 11.05
N THR A 58 -7.94 2.91 11.73
CA THR A 58 -8.97 3.62 12.49
C THR A 58 -8.40 4.18 13.80
N LYS A 59 -9.16 5.07 14.45
CA LYS A 59 -8.80 5.61 15.78
C LYS A 59 -8.67 4.53 16.86
N GLU A 60 -9.37 3.40 16.67
CA GLU A 60 -9.31 2.22 17.55
C GLU A 60 -8.18 1.26 17.16
N CYS A 61 -7.27 1.69 16.27
CA CYS A 61 -6.12 0.91 15.78
C CYS A 61 -6.49 -0.34 14.97
N PHE A 62 -7.64 -0.35 14.30
CA PHE A 62 -8.01 -1.42 13.37
C PHE A 62 -7.57 -1.07 11.95
N PHE A 63 -6.98 -2.06 11.28
CA PHE A 63 -6.66 -1.99 9.86
C PHE A 63 -7.91 -2.23 9.03
N ARG A 64 -8.11 -1.41 8.02
CA ARG A 64 -9.19 -1.55 7.05
C ARG A 64 -8.66 -1.32 5.65
N SER A 65 -9.03 -2.20 4.74
CA SER A 65 -8.92 -1.94 3.32
C SER A 65 -10.03 -1.00 2.87
N LEU A 66 -9.69 0.03 2.11
CA LEU A 66 -10.69 0.96 1.57
C LEU A 66 -11.45 0.35 0.41
N LYS A 67 -10.79 -0.50 -0.38
CA LYS A 67 -11.35 -1.17 -1.56
C LYS A 67 -11.18 -2.69 -1.50
N GLY A 68 -11.37 -3.27 -0.32
CA GLY A 68 -11.15 -4.70 -0.11
C GLY A 68 -12.19 -5.59 -0.79
N ARG A 69 -11.74 -6.79 -1.17
CA ARG A 69 -12.56 -7.88 -1.73
C ARG A 69 -13.36 -7.52 -2.98
N LEU A 70 -12.79 -6.69 -3.84
CA LEU A 70 -13.38 -6.42 -5.16
C LEU A 70 -13.08 -7.58 -6.11
N ASN A 71 -14.13 -8.08 -6.77
CA ASN A 71 -13.96 -9.06 -7.85
C ASN A 71 -13.63 -8.34 -9.15
N GLN A 72 -12.39 -8.43 -9.60
CA GLN A 72 -11.90 -7.73 -10.79
C GLN A 72 -12.51 -8.29 -12.11
N ASN A 73 -13.20 -9.43 -12.07
CA ASN A 73 -13.98 -9.90 -13.21
C ASN A 73 -15.32 -9.16 -13.39
N GLU A 74 -15.73 -8.35 -12.42
CA GLU A 74 -16.97 -7.60 -12.46
C GLU A 74 -16.70 -6.16 -12.89
N ILE A 75 -17.34 -5.71 -13.96
CA ILE A 75 -17.19 -4.34 -14.50
C ILE A 75 -17.51 -3.28 -13.44
N ALA A 76 -18.56 -3.49 -12.65
CA ALA A 76 -18.95 -2.57 -11.58
C ALA A 76 -17.84 -2.39 -10.53
N CYS A 77 -17.14 -3.45 -10.17
CA CYS A 77 -16.00 -3.40 -9.24
C CYS A 77 -14.82 -2.63 -9.84
N ASN A 78 -14.52 -2.85 -11.12
CA ASN A 78 -13.45 -2.11 -11.80
C ASN A 78 -13.75 -0.61 -11.90
N LEU A 79 -14.98 -0.22 -12.24
CA LEU A 79 -15.40 1.17 -12.31
C LEU A 79 -15.35 1.83 -10.92
N ARG A 80 -15.77 1.13 -9.88
CA ARG A 80 -15.67 1.62 -8.51
C ARG A 80 -14.20 1.84 -8.11
N ASN A 81 -13.32 0.92 -8.49
CA ASN A 81 -11.90 1.01 -8.18
C ASN A 81 -11.24 2.26 -8.77
N GLU A 82 -11.67 2.69 -9.98
CA GLU A 82 -11.15 3.89 -10.64
C GLU A 82 -11.79 5.20 -10.15
N SER A 83 -12.98 5.15 -9.59
CA SER A 83 -13.79 6.36 -9.32
C SER A 83 -13.61 6.95 -7.92
N GLU A 84 -12.98 6.23 -7.01
CA GLU A 84 -12.81 6.69 -5.62
C GLU A 84 -11.49 7.44 -5.44
N GLU A 85 -11.56 8.70 -4.98
CA GLU A 85 -10.42 9.50 -4.58
C GLU A 85 -10.09 9.29 -3.10
N TYR A 86 -8.80 9.16 -2.80
CA TYR A 86 -8.34 8.92 -1.44
C TYR A 86 -7.34 10.00 -1.01
N GLY A 87 -7.81 10.88 -0.16
CA GLY A 87 -7.01 11.94 0.45
C GLY A 87 -7.25 12.02 1.95
N SER A 88 -6.89 10.98 2.70
CA SER A 88 -6.94 11.03 4.16
C SER A 88 -5.55 10.90 4.76
N PRO A 89 -5.24 11.64 5.84
CA PRO A 89 -3.94 11.56 6.52
C PRO A 89 -3.69 10.21 7.21
N TYR A 90 -4.68 9.32 7.25
CA TYR A 90 -4.57 8.00 7.88
C TYR A 90 -4.48 6.85 6.87
N HIS A 91 -4.31 7.18 5.59
CA HIS A 91 -4.15 6.18 4.53
C HIS A 91 -2.69 5.80 4.34
N TYR A 92 -2.46 4.54 3.92
CA TYR A 92 -1.15 4.04 3.58
C TYR A 92 -1.21 3.11 2.37
N ALA A 93 -0.09 2.96 1.69
CA ALA A 93 0.13 2.01 0.61
C ALA A 93 0.90 0.81 1.15
N GLY A 94 0.39 -0.40 0.97
CA GLY A 94 1.08 -1.62 1.39
C GLY A 94 2.37 -1.84 0.60
N TRP A 95 3.43 -2.31 1.26
CA TRP A 95 4.74 -2.46 0.63
C TRP A 95 4.89 -3.73 -0.20
N TRP A 96 3.83 -4.52 -0.35
CA TRP A 96 3.80 -5.53 -1.41
C TRP A 96 3.96 -4.92 -2.82
N TYR A 97 3.59 -3.64 -3.01
CA TYR A 97 3.87 -2.83 -4.18
C TYR A 97 3.62 -1.35 -3.89
N CYS A 98 4.65 -0.62 -3.52
CA CYS A 98 4.56 0.81 -3.24
C CYS A 98 5.70 1.58 -3.91
N CYS A 99 5.35 2.52 -4.80
CA CYS A 99 6.34 3.38 -5.44
C CYS A 99 6.37 4.74 -4.73
N ILE A 100 7.54 5.09 -4.20
CA ILE A 100 7.78 6.27 -3.36
C ILE A 100 8.74 7.20 -4.09
N PRO A 101 8.41 8.50 -4.27
CA PRO A 101 9.35 9.49 -4.74
C PRO A 101 10.55 9.65 -3.81
N THR A 102 11.75 9.71 -4.34
CA THR A 102 12.97 9.87 -3.51
C THR A 102 13.00 11.18 -2.73
N GLU A 103 12.31 12.21 -3.20
CA GLU A 103 12.16 13.47 -2.48
C GLU A 103 11.37 13.31 -1.18
N VAL A 104 10.34 12.43 -1.16
CA VAL A 104 9.62 12.09 0.08
C VAL A 104 10.57 11.44 1.09
N ILE A 105 11.44 10.53 0.63
CA ILE A 105 12.42 9.87 1.50
C ILE A 105 13.44 10.89 2.04
N LYS A 106 13.87 11.85 1.24
CA LYS A 106 14.78 12.92 1.70
C LYS A 106 14.13 13.82 2.74
N GLU A 107 12.85 14.13 2.57
CA GLU A 107 12.10 15.00 3.48
C GLU A 107 11.73 14.31 4.79
N LYS A 108 11.20 13.09 4.69
CA LYS A 108 10.63 12.34 5.84
C LYS A 108 11.63 11.40 6.52
N GLY A 109 12.79 11.20 5.92
CA GLY A 109 13.79 10.23 6.37
C GLY A 109 13.45 8.80 5.96
N LEU A 110 14.24 7.86 6.46
CA LEU A 110 14.02 6.44 6.23
C LEU A 110 12.84 5.91 7.06
N PRO A 111 12.24 4.78 6.62
CA PRO A 111 11.28 4.06 7.45
C PRO A 111 11.83 3.69 8.82
N MET A 112 10.94 3.56 9.80
CA MET A 112 11.31 3.02 11.10
C MET A 112 11.83 1.58 10.96
N PRO A 113 12.85 1.18 11.73
CA PRO A 113 13.44 -0.16 11.63
C PRO A 113 12.55 -1.23 12.28
N PHE A 114 11.30 -1.30 11.85
CA PHE A 114 10.41 -2.38 12.21
C PHE A 114 10.81 -3.64 11.45
N PHE A 115 10.87 -4.76 12.16
CA PHE A 115 11.24 -6.02 11.54
C PHE A 115 10.10 -6.55 10.64
N ILE A 116 8.85 -6.41 11.09
CA ILE A 116 7.64 -6.84 10.39
C ILE A 116 6.43 -6.10 10.97
N ARG A 117 5.41 -5.86 10.15
CA ARG A 117 4.16 -5.19 10.48
C ARG A 117 4.29 -3.71 10.81
N ILE A 118 3.36 -2.93 10.33
CA ILE A 118 3.20 -1.49 10.62
C ILE A 118 4.23 -0.58 9.92
N ASP A 119 5.29 -1.11 9.35
CA ASP A 119 6.33 -0.37 8.66
C ASP A 119 5.79 0.47 7.50
N ASP A 120 4.96 -0.13 6.66
CA ASP A 120 4.25 0.51 5.54
C ASP A 120 3.23 1.53 6.02
N ALA A 121 2.44 1.16 7.02
CA ALA A 121 1.39 2.02 7.57
C ALA A 121 1.98 3.24 8.31
N GLU A 122 2.99 3.04 9.16
CA GLU A 122 3.68 4.14 9.84
C GLU A 122 4.27 5.12 8.81
N TYR A 123 5.01 4.61 7.83
CA TYR A 123 5.66 5.46 6.85
C TYR A 123 4.66 6.17 5.94
N GLY A 124 3.63 5.47 5.48
CA GLY A 124 2.56 6.04 4.67
C GLY A 124 1.85 7.20 5.37
N ILE A 125 1.42 6.98 6.61
CA ILE A 125 0.74 8.00 7.44
C ILE A 125 1.68 9.17 7.74
N ARG A 126 2.91 8.91 8.18
CA ARG A 126 3.90 9.94 8.48
C ARG A 126 4.31 10.75 7.24
N SER A 127 4.27 10.15 6.07
CA SER A 127 4.58 10.84 4.82
C SER A 127 3.54 11.93 4.49
N GLN A 128 2.29 11.74 4.88
CA GLN A 128 1.16 12.64 4.61
C GLN A 128 1.01 12.95 3.11
N ARG A 129 1.35 11.98 2.26
CA ARG A 129 1.24 12.13 0.81
C ARG A 129 -0.06 11.53 0.30
N GLN A 130 -0.53 12.08 -0.80
CA GLN A 130 -1.61 11.45 -1.56
C GLN A 130 -1.16 10.09 -2.05
N ILE A 131 -2.11 9.17 -2.20
CA ILE A 131 -1.86 7.84 -2.73
C ILE A 131 -2.66 7.69 -4.02
N MET A 132 -1.97 7.36 -5.09
CA MET A 132 -2.59 7.05 -6.38
C MET A 132 -2.68 5.54 -6.54
N THR A 133 -3.82 5.09 -7.05
CA THR A 133 -4.04 3.72 -7.52
C THR A 133 -4.45 3.75 -8.98
N MET A 134 -4.19 2.69 -9.72
CA MET A 134 -4.64 2.55 -11.09
C MET A 134 -4.87 1.07 -11.41
N ASN A 135 -6.01 0.76 -12.04
CA ASN A 135 -6.28 -0.58 -12.52
C ASN A 135 -5.16 -1.08 -13.45
N GLY A 136 -4.73 -2.32 -13.22
CA GLY A 136 -3.62 -2.92 -13.93
C GLY A 136 -2.23 -2.57 -13.37
N ILE A 137 -2.16 -1.92 -12.20
CA ILE A 137 -0.97 -1.86 -11.36
C ILE A 137 -1.26 -2.69 -10.13
N GLY A 138 -0.59 -3.82 -9.99
CA GLY A 138 -0.81 -4.73 -8.86
C GLY A 138 0.02 -6.00 -8.95
N ILE A 139 -0.13 -6.81 -7.93
CA ILE A 139 0.57 -8.08 -7.73
C ILE A 139 -0.41 -9.14 -7.23
N TRP A 140 0.01 -10.40 -7.25
CA TRP A 140 -0.63 -11.49 -6.54
C TRP A 140 0.26 -11.94 -5.39
N HIS A 141 -0.36 -12.15 -4.24
CA HIS A 141 0.29 -12.58 -3.02
C HIS A 141 -0.58 -13.62 -2.32
N MET A 142 0.00 -14.56 -1.59
CA MET A 142 -0.74 -15.51 -0.77
C MET A 142 -1.50 -14.78 0.33
N GLY A 143 -2.72 -15.24 0.63
CA GLY A 143 -3.52 -14.69 1.72
C GLY A 143 -2.83 -14.77 3.07
N PHE A 144 -2.95 -13.75 3.91
CA PHE A 144 -2.26 -13.65 5.20
C PHE A 144 -2.75 -14.67 6.25
N PHE A 145 -3.95 -15.22 6.10
CA PHE A 145 -4.56 -16.09 7.12
C PHE A 145 -3.70 -17.32 7.46
N ASN A 146 -3.07 -17.92 6.46
CA ASN A 146 -2.26 -19.13 6.65
C ASN A 146 -0.85 -18.87 7.22
N LYS A 147 -0.41 -17.62 7.21
CA LYS A 147 0.92 -17.20 7.68
C LYS A 147 0.89 -16.53 9.05
N TYR A 148 -0.30 -16.17 9.57
CA TYR A 148 -0.41 -15.39 10.79
C TYR A 148 -0.12 -16.24 12.04
N ASN A 149 0.88 -15.82 12.79
CA ASN A 149 1.23 -16.39 14.09
C ASN A 149 0.90 -15.38 15.20
N MET A 150 -0.12 -15.66 16.01
CA MET A 150 -0.60 -14.75 17.05
C MET A 150 0.50 -14.37 18.05
N ALA A 151 1.36 -15.29 18.44
CA ALA A 151 2.41 -15.03 19.42
C ALA A 151 3.51 -14.09 18.89
N PHE A 152 3.78 -14.15 17.58
CA PHE A 152 4.80 -13.34 16.94
C PHE A 152 4.19 -12.09 16.29
N ASP A 153 3.28 -12.28 15.34
CA ASP A 153 2.68 -11.17 14.57
C ASP A 153 1.86 -10.24 15.47
N GLY A 154 1.07 -10.79 16.38
CA GLY A 154 0.28 -10.01 17.32
C GLY A 154 1.14 -9.15 18.26
N TYR A 155 2.25 -9.70 18.75
CA TYR A 155 3.22 -8.94 19.54
C TYR A 155 3.86 -7.81 18.72
N GLN A 156 4.37 -8.12 17.52
CA GLN A 156 5.02 -7.12 16.66
C GLN A 156 4.05 -6.02 16.25
N GLN A 157 2.82 -6.38 15.92
CA GLN A 157 1.78 -5.42 15.55
C GLN A 157 1.46 -4.47 16.72
N ALA A 158 1.21 -4.99 17.91
CA ALA A 158 0.92 -4.17 19.08
C ALA A 158 2.10 -3.26 19.46
N ARG A 159 3.31 -3.82 19.50
CA ARG A 159 4.54 -3.07 19.77
C ARG A 159 4.76 -1.94 18.77
N ASN A 160 4.68 -2.24 17.48
CA ASN A 160 4.99 -1.27 16.43
C ASN A 160 3.90 -0.20 16.30
N LEU A 161 2.62 -0.54 16.56
CA LEU A 161 1.55 0.46 16.67
C LEU A 161 1.81 1.47 17.79
N LEU A 162 2.20 1.00 18.98
CA LEU A 162 2.51 1.88 20.11
C LEU A 162 3.71 2.80 19.81
N ILE A 163 4.74 2.25 19.16
CA ILE A 163 5.91 3.05 18.74
C ILE A 163 5.50 4.08 17.68
N GLY A 164 4.76 3.66 16.66
CA GLY A 164 4.30 4.57 15.59
C GLY A 164 3.43 5.70 16.11
N GLN A 165 2.53 5.43 17.06
CA GLN A 165 1.71 6.45 17.72
C GLN A 165 2.55 7.43 18.55
N ALA A 166 3.56 6.93 19.26
CA ALA A 166 4.42 7.78 20.10
C ALA A 166 5.31 8.73 19.28
N ILE A 167 5.60 8.39 18.02
CA ILE A 167 6.47 9.18 17.15
C ILE A 167 5.65 10.11 16.24
N GLY A 168 4.46 9.71 15.86
CA GLY A 168 3.57 10.45 14.95
C GLY A 168 2.64 11.47 15.63
N SER A 169 2.72 11.59 16.96
CA SER A 169 1.93 12.54 17.77
C SER A 169 2.58 13.91 17.88
#